data_3bc6b55812b13732ed36ca47ceb1fe06
#
_entry.id   3bc6b55812b13732ed36ca47ceb1fe06
#
_cell.length_a   1.000
_cell.length_b   1.000
_cell.length_c   1.000
_cell.angle_alpha   90.00
_cell.angle_beta   90.00
_cell.angle_gamma   90.00
#
_symmetry.space_group_name_H-M   'P 1'
#
loop_
_entity.id
_entity.type
_entity.pdbx_description
1 polymer ?
#
loop_
_entity_poly.entity_id
_entity_poly.type
_entity_poly.pdbx_seq_one_letter_code
_entity_poly.pdbx_strand_id
1 'polypeptide(L)'
;MRKFVVILLSAFAFAKCSDSQKEKPLTAKVNSTVSVAKIIPAVNRTTDAATILQRKQVPVLCYHHIEDWKPNEKASLKLLLVPVANFRDQIKSLADSGYHTITPDEYYAYLTTGAPLPSKPVMITFDDTDGEQYTIGAVELNKYHFKGVFFIMTIALNKKNYMSAAQLKELSDEGHVIAAHTWDHNRVDRYTETDYEKEFVKPKQQLEAITGKPTDYFAYPFGLEDPKIFPVLEKCGYKAAYQLVQYKRDSTYPLYSIRRMIVPGAWNGATMQKWMKQHFN
;
A
#
# COMPACT_ATOMS: atom_id res chain seq x y z
N MET A 1 64.38 9.09 -8.21
CA MET A 1 65.04 8.19 -9.20
C MET A 1 63.93 7.68 -10.14
N ARG A 2 64.12 8.06 -11.40
CA ARG A 2 63.25 7.67 -12.54
C ARG A 2 63.46 6.20 -12.89
N LYS A 3 62.44 5.46 -13.22
CA LYS A 3 62.53 4.35 -14.20
C LYS A 3 61.23 4.27 -15.03
N PHE A 4 61.43 4.51 -16.32
CA PHE A 4 60.56 4.23 -17.45
C PHE A 4 60.52 2.75 -17.77
N VAL A 5 59.40 2.21 -18.24
CA VAL A 5 59.32 1.05 -19.14
C VAL A 5 58.01 1.18 -19.89
N VAL A 6 58.03 1.64 -21.12
CA VAL A 6 58.07 1.02 -22.43
C VAL A 6 56.79 0.27 -22.83
N ILE A 7 56.18 0.88 -23.84
CA ILE A 7 55.00 0.46 -24.64
C ILE A 7 55.40 -0.67 -25.59
N LEU A 8 54.52 -1.67 -25.73
CA LEU A 8 54.50 -2.54 -26.91
C LEU A 8 53.18 -2.43 -27.64
N LEU A 9 53.21 -1.78 -28.82
CA LEU A 9 52.18 -1.89 -29.82
C LEU A 9 52.34 -3.22 -30.58
N SER A 10 51.25 -3.95 -30.77
CA SER A 10 51.14 -4.95 -31.85
C SER A 10 49.95 -4.60 -32.73
N ALA A 11 50.27 -4.14 -33.92
CA ALA A 11 49.32 -3.95 -35.01
C ALA A 11 48.97 -5.30 -35.65
N PHE A 12 47.72 -5.56 -35.87
CA PHE A 12 47.27 -6.59 -36.81
C PHE A 12 46.35 -5.95 -37.86
N ALA A 13 46.61 -6.33 -39.08
CA ALA A 13 46.17 -5.71 -40.30
C ALA A 13 44.72 -6.08 -40.72
N PHE A 14 44.16 -5.16 -41.48
CA PHE A 14 42.87 -5.19 -42.16
C PHE A 14 42.71 -6.36 -43.15
N ALA A 15 41.52 -6.96 -43.12
CA ALA A 15 40.91 -7.56 -44.29
C ALA A 15 39.53 -6.95 -44.51
N LYS A 16 39.40 -6.18 -45.60
CA LYS A 16 38.13 -5.68 -46.15
C LYS A 16 37.38 -6.85 -46.77
N CYS A 17 36.13 -7.07 -46.38
CA CYS A 17 35.11 -7.58 -47.25
C CYS A 17 33.91 -6.66 -47.21
N SER A 18 33.64 -6.06 -48.35
CA SER A 18 32.46 -5.26 -48.61
C SER A 18 31.29 -6.18 -48.93
N ASP A 19 30.21 -6.06 -48.21
CA ASP A 19 28.91 -6.39 -48.78
C ASP A 19 27.87 -5.41 -48.29
N SER A 20 27.36 -4.64 -49.22
CA SER A 20 26.37 -3.61 -49.04
C SER A 20 24.98 -4.24 -48.99
N GLN A 21 24.39 -4.33 -47.84
CA GLN A 21 22.93 -4.51 -47.73
C GLN A 21 22.34 -3.25 -47.09
N LYS A 22 21.57 -2.52 -47.90
CA LYS A 22 20.76 -1.39 -47.49
C LYS A 22 19.66 -1.87 -46.55
N GLU A 23 19.80 -1.63 -45.25
CA GLU A 23 18.69 -1.70 -44.32
C GLU A 23 17.80 -0.47 -44.49
N LYS A 24 16.54 -0.73 -44.86
CA LYS A 24 15.45 0.27 -44.80
C LYS A 24 15.10 0.52 -43.35
N PRO A 25 14.90 1.76 -42.92
CA PRO A 25 14.39 2.04 -41.58
C PRO A 25 12.92 1.58 -41.51
N LEU A 26 12.67 0.62 -40.66
CA LEU A 26 11.31 0.19 -40.28
C LEU A 26 10.72 1.23 -39.34
N THR A 27 10.03 2.23 -39.86
CA THR A 27 9.19 3.11 -39.07
C THR A 27 7.93 2.36 -38.66
N ALA A 28 8.01 1.63 -37.57
CA ALA A 28 6.82 1.12 -36.90
C ALA A 28 6.14 2.30 -36.19
N LYS A 29 5.09 2.83 -36.79
CA LYS A 29 4.11 3.67 -36.12
C LYS A 29 3.42 2.83 -35.06
N VAL A 30 3.84 2.98 -33.79
CA VAL A 30 3.09 2.47 -32.65
C VAL A 30 1.87 3.38 -32.46
N ASN A 31 0.79 3.07 -33.16
CA ASN A 31 -0.53 3.57 -32.83
C ASN A 31 -1.02 2.77 -31.62
N SER A 32 -0.65 3.17 -30.41
CA SER A 32 -1.29 2.67 -29.19
C SER A 32 -2.29 3.70 -28.67
N THR A 33 -3.38 3.88 -29.39
CA THR A 33 -4.63 4.25 -28.76
C THR A 33 -5.14 2.99 -28.03
N VAL A 34 -4.64 2.75 -26.81
CA VAL A 34 -5.29 1.79 -25.91
C VAL A 34 -6.57 2.48 -25.45
N SER A 35 -7.64 2.17 -26.16
CA SER A 35 -9.00 2.48 -25.74
C SER A 35 -9.23 1.88 -24.35
N VAL A 36 -9.63 2.72 -23.38
CA VAL A 36 -10.06 2.36 -22.02
C VAL A 36 -11.34 1.46 -22.03
N ALA A 37 -11.69 0.90 -23.15
CA ALA A 37 -12.85 0.06 -23.36
C ALA A 37 -12.52 -1.44 -23.37
N LYS A 38 -11.73 -1.92 -22.38
CA LYS A 38 -11.83 -3.31 -21.98
C LYS A 38 -12.58 -3.34 -20.66
N ILE A 39 -13.91 -3.27 -20.76
CA ILE A 39 -14.86 -3.47 -19.66
C ILE A 39 -14.52 -4.82 -19.02
N ILE A 40 -13.84 -4.76 -17.86
CA ILE A 40 -13.81 -5.89 -16.94
C ILE A 40 -15.27 -6.07 -16.49
N PRO A 41 -15.84 -7.28 -16.55
CA PRO A 41 -17.23 -7.49 -16.16
C PRO A 41 -17.39 -7.02 -14.72
N ALA A 42 -18.46 -6.26 -14.45
CA ALA A 42 -18.83 -5.80 -13.13
C ALA A 42 -18.74 -6.98 -12.16
N VAL A 43 -17.90 -6.84 -11.12
CA VAL A 43 -17.84 -7.82 -10.03
C VAL A 43 -19.27 -7.99 -9.54
N ASN A 44 -19.80 -9.20 -9.63
CA ASN A 44 -21.13 -9.54 -9.11
C ASN A 44 -21.15 -9.13 -7.63
N ARG A 45 -21.79 -8.02 -7.30
CA ARG A 45 -21.96 -7.59 -5.90
C ARG A 45 -22.78 -8.66 -5.20
N THR A 46 -22.12 -9.49 -4.43
CA THR A 46 -22.74 -10.60 -3.71
C THR A 46 -23.69 -10.14 -2.60
N THR A 47 -23.65 -8.85 -2.23
CA THR A 47 -24.45 -8.29 -1.14
C THR A 47 -24.72 -6.79 -1.37
N ASP A 48 -25.90 -6.32 -0.95
CA ASP A 48 -26.27 -4.90 -1.04
C ASP A 48 -25.56 -4.04 0.04
N ALA A 49 -25.51 -2.73 -0.20
CA ALA A 49 -24.83 -1.77 0.67
C ALA A 49 -25.43 -1.74 2.09
N ALA A 50 -26.74 -1.91 2.24
CA ALA A 50 -27.39 -1.89 3.55
C ALA A 50 -26.95 -3.07 4.41
N THR A 51 -26.86 -4.24 3.83
CA THR A 51 -26.35 -5.45 4.53
C THR A 51 -24.88 -5.27 4.94
N ILE A 52 -24.04 -4.69 4.07
CA ILE A 52 -22.64 -4.40 4.41
C ILE A 52 -22.55 -3.41 5.59
N LEU A 53 -23.40 -2.38 5.60
CA LEU A 53 -23.41 -1.38 6.67
C LEU A 53 -23.90 -1.91 8.01
N GLN A 54 -24.75 -2.91 8.03
CA GLN A 54 -25.24 -3.56 9.25
C GLN A 54 -24.19 -4.46 9.90
N ARG A 55 -23.16 -4.90 9.16
CA ARG A 55 -22.12 -5.75 9.73
C ARG A 55 -21.27 -4.97 10.72
N LYS A 56 -20.94 -5.62 11.84
CA LYS A 56 -20.07 -5.05 12.87
C LYS A 56 -18.72 -4.67 12.24
N GLN A 57 -18.25 -3.44 12.51
CA GLN A 57 -16.95 -3.02 12.05
C GLN A 57 -15.82 -3.70 12.81
N VAL A 58 -14.77 -4.06 12.10
CA VAL A 58 -13.52 -4.53 12.68
C VAL A 58 -12.62 -3.33 12.93
N PRO A 59 -11.90 -3.25 14.06
CA PRO A 59 -10.87 -2.24 14.24
C PRO A 59 -9.80 -2.34 13.15
N VAL A 60 -9.59 -1.24 12.43
CA VAL A 60 -8.51 -1.09 11.44
C VAL A 60 -7.59 0.02 11.92
N LEU A 61 -6.39 -0.36 12.33
CA LEU A 61 -5.36 0.54 12.88
C LEU A 61 -4.47 1.05 11.76
N CYS A 62 -4.14 2.33 11.79
CA CYS A 62 -3.25 2.96 10.83
C CYS A 62 -2.03 3.52 11.52
N TYR A 63 -0.87 3.08 11.06
CA TYR A 63 0.47 3.58 11.41
C TYR A 63 1.10 4.25 10.19
N HIS A 64 2.02 5.18 10.45
CA HIS A 64 2.86 5.81 9.42
C HIS A 64 4.32 5.55 9.76
N HIS A 65 4.95 6.39 10.60
CA HIS A 65 6.35 6.27 10.98
C HIS A 65 6.53 5.52 12.31
N ILE A 66 7.57 4.68 12.39
CA ILE A 66 7.97 3.99 13.62
C ILE A 66 9.37 4.47 13.98
N GLU A 67 9.46 5.65 14.57
CA GLU A 67 10.72 6.27 15.00
C GLU A 67 10.57 7.06 16.29
N ASP A 68 11.67 7.18 17.05
CA ASP A 68 11.68 7.90 18.31
C ASP A 68 11.60 9.42 18.09
N TRP A 69 10.88 10.10 18.95
CA TRP A 69 10.73 11.55 18.87
C TRP A 69 12.03 12.31 19.14
N LYS A 70 12.28 13.35 18.37
CA LYS A 70 13.32 14.32 18.67
C LYS A 70 12.91 15.18 19.88
N PRO A 71 13.88 15.77 20.62
CA PRO A 71 13.57 16.54 21.83
C PRO A 71 12.49 17.63 21.66
N ASN A 72 12.41 18.25 20.49
CA ASN A 72 11.47 19.31 20.17
C ASN A 72 10.45 18.90 19.10
N GLU A 73 10.06 17.62 19.06
CA GLU A 73 9.13 17.11 18.05
C GLU A 73 7.76 17.82 18.15
N LYS A 74 7.26 18.27 17.01
CA LYS A 74 5.96 18.97 16.93
C LYS A 74 4.81 18.04 17.32
N ALA A 75 3.85 18.58 18.08
CA ALA A 75 2.68 17.80 18.52
C ALA A 75 1.90 17.17 17.34
N SER A 76 1.79 17.86 16.19
CA SER A 76 1.14 17.32 15.00
C SER A 76 1.86 16.12 14.42
N LEU A 77 3.19 16.08 14.47
CA LEU A 77 3.98 14.94 14.01
C LEU A 77 3.89 13.75 14.98
N LYS A 78 3.75 14.00 16.28
CA LYS A 78 3.57 12.94 17.30
C LYS A 78 2.30 12.11 17.11
N LEU A 79 1.35 12.57 16.28
CA LEU A 79 0.20 11.77 15.86
C LEU A 79 0.60 10.67 14.86
N LEU A 80 1.62 10.91 14.04
CA LEU A 80 2.06 10.01 12.97
C LEU A 80 3.34 9.26 13.32
N LEU A 81 4.20 9.83 14.18
CA LEU A 81 5.46 9.25 14.63
C LEU A 81 5.21 8.43 15.91
N VAL A 82 5.34 7.12 15.82
CA VAL A 82 5.19 6.22 16.96
C VAL A 82 6.56 5.78 17.44
N PRO A 83 7.00 6.14 18.68
CA PRO A 83 8.25 5.67 19.24
C PRO A 83 8.33 4.14 19.23
N VAL A 84 9.50 3.61 18.91
CA VAL A 84 9.71 2.15 18.74
C VAL A 84 9.23 1.36 19.96
N ALA A 85 9.50 1.87 21.17
CA ALA A 85 9.04 1.22 22.40
C ALA A 85 7.52 1.19 22.52
N ASN A 86 6.84 2.28 22.14
CA ASN A 86 5.39 2.36 22.19
C ASN A 86 4.75 1.45 21.12
N PHE A 87 5.30 1.42 19.91
CA PHE A 87 4.84 0.50 18.86
C PHE A 87 4.91 -0.96 19.33
N ARG A 88 6.04 -1.37 19.91
CA ARG A 88 6.21 -2.71 20.48
C ARG A 88 5.22 -3.03 21.59
N ASP A 89 4.98 -2.07 22.50
CA ASP A 89 3.98 -2.20 23.57
C ASP A 89 2.57 -2.35 23.00
N GLN A 90 2.22 -1.56 21.99
CA GLN A 90 0.92 -1.61 21.32
C GLN A 90 0.69 -2.98 20.64
N ILE A 91 1.66 -3.48 19.86
CA ILE A 91 1.55 -4.78 19.20
C ILE A 91 1.51 -5.93 20.21
N LYS A 92 2.41 -5.90 21.21
CA LYS A 92 2.40 -6.89 22.30
C LYS A 92 1.08 -6.91 23.04
N SER A 93 0.49 -5.74 23.32
CA SER A 93 -0.79 -5.68 24.05
C SER A 93 -1.96 -6.29 23.27
N LEU A 94 -1.95 -6.22 21.93
CA LEU A 94 -2.92 -6.93 21.09
C LEU A 94 -2.75 -8.43 21.22
N ALA A 95 -1.52 -8.93 21.12
CA ALA A 95 -1.21 -10.35 21.23
C ALA A 95 -1.60 -10.90 22.63
N ASP A 96 -1.18 -10.24 23.70
CA ASP A 96 -1.50 -10.62 25.08
C ASP A 96 -3.02 -10.61 25.36
N SER A 97 -3.76 -9.77 24.68
CA SER A 97 -5.22 -9.67 24.78
C SER A 97 -5.96 -10.67 23.88
N GLY A 98 -5.26 -11.49 23.11
CA GLY A 98 -5.82 -12.50 22.23
C GLY A 98 -6.51 -11.93 20.99
N TYR A 99 -6.04 -10.80 20.46
CA TYR A 99 -6.44 -10.32 19.13
C TYR A 99 -5.78 -11.17 18.03
N HIS A 100 -6.48 -11.29 16.90
CA HIS A 100 -6.00 -11.95 15.70
C HIS A 100 -6.02 -10.97 14.53
N THR A 101 -4.90 -10.86 13.83
CA THR A 101 -4.88 -10.02 12.63
C THR A 101 -5.66 -10.68 11.50
N ILE A 102 -6.37 -9.87 10.73
CA ILE A 102 -7.07 -10.28 9.52
C ILE A 102 -6.54 -9.50 8.31
N THR A 103 -6.60 -10.14 7.16
CA THR A 103 -6.29 -9.54 5.87
C THR A 103 -7.47 -8.74 5.30
N PRO A 104 -7.24 -7.83 4.36
CA PRO A 104 -8.32 -7.17 3.62
C PRO A 104 -9.25 -8.15 2.88
N ASP A 105 -8.73 -9.28 2.36
CA ASP A 105 -9.56 -10.31 1.72
C ASP A 105 -10.53 -10.98 2.70
N GLU A 106 -10.08 -11.31 3.91
CA GLU A 106 -10.93 -11.85 4.97
C GLU A 106 -11.99 -10.84 5.39
N TYR A 107 -11.61 -9.56 5.53
CA TYR A 107 -12.56 -8.51 5.88
C TYR A 107 -13.57 -8.25 4.75
N TYR A 108 -13.12 -8.24 3.50
CA TYR A 108 -13.98 -8.13 2.34
C TYR A 108 -14.98 -9.28 2.27
N ALA A 109 -14.52 -10.53 2.44
CA ALA A 109 -15.39 -11.71 2.47
C ALA A 109 -16.42 -11.62 3.61
N TYR A 110 -15.99 -11.21 4.83
CA TYR A 110 -16.92 -10.96 5.93
C TYR A 110 -17.97 -9.91 5.56
N LEU A 111 -17.56 -8.77 5.02
CA LEU A 111 -18.48 -7.68 4.67
C LEU A 111 -19.44 -8.06 3.55
N THR A 112 -19.03 -8.86 2.57
CA THR A 112 -19.82 -9.17 1.38
C THR A 112 -20.61 -10.47 1.48
N THR A 113 -20.10 -11.48 2.17
CA THR A 113 -20.75 -12.80 2.24
C THR A 113 -21.16 -13.22 3.65
N GLY A 114 -20.64 -12.53 4.69
CA GLY A 114 -20.81 -12.96 6.08
C GLY A 114 -19.86 -14.07 6.49
N ALA A 115 -18.77 -14.28 5.75
CA ALA A 115 -17.75 -15.24 6.13
C ALA A 115 -17.29 -15.02 7.59
N PRO A 116 -17.06 -16.07 8.38
CA PRO A 116 -16.65 -15.92 9.77
C PRO A 116 -15.27 -15.29 9.88
N LEU A 117 -15.06 -14.46 10.89
CA LEU A 117 -13.76 -13.94 11.29
C LEU A 117 -13.28 -14.65 12.56
N PRO A 118 -11.96 -14.65 12.83
CA PRO A 118 -11.43 -15.13 14.10
C PRO A 118 -12.00 -14.31 15.28
N SER A 119 -11.82 -14.81 16.50
CA SER A 119 -12.15 -14.03 17.70
C SER A 119 -11.30 -12.77 17.78
N LYS A 120 -11.87 -11.66 18.29
CA LYS A 120 -11.19 -10.37 18.42
C LYS A 120 -10.38 -9.98 17.17
N PRO A 121 -11.01 -9.86 15.98
CA PRO A 121 -10.29 -9.53 14.76
C PRO A 121 -9.79 -8.09 14.82
N VAL A 122 -8.61 -7.84 14.25
CA VAL A 122 -8.02 -6.52 14.06
C VAL A 122 -7.25 -6.48 12.75
N MET A 123 -7.25 -5.35 12.05
CA MET A 123 -6.38 -5.13 10.90
C MET A 123 -5.33 -4.08 11.26
N ILE A 124 -4.08 -4.36 10.95
CA ILE A 124 -2.95 -3.45 11.19
C ILE A 124 -2.47 -2.96 9.82
N THR A 125 -2.49 -1.64 9.61
CA THR A 125 -2.12 -1.04 8.33
C THR A 125 -1.02 -0.01 8.49
N PHE A 126 -0.19 0.13 7.46
CA PHE A 126 0.91 1.08 7.35
C PHE A 126 0.77 1.87 6.07
N ASP A 127 0.89 3.20 6.14
CA ASP A 127 0.84 4.10 4.98
C ASP A 127 2.24 4.67 4.68
N ASP A 128 2.43 5.26 3.50
CA ASP A 128 3.58 6.08 3.07
C ASP A 128 4.88 5.36 2.69
N THR A 129 4.97 4.04 2.82
CA THR A 129 6.11 3.26 2.27
C THR A 129 7.43 3.37 3.04
N ASP A 130 7.44 3.91 4.26
CA ASP A 130 8.67 4.14 5.02
C ASP A 130 9.45 2.85 5.34
N GLY A 131 10.79 2.96 5.31
CA GLY A 131 11.68 1.81 5.48
C GLY A 131 11.60 1.13 6.85
N GLU A 132 11.28 1.88 7.92
CA GLU A 132 11.10 1.34 9.26
C GLU A 132 9.83 0.47 9.41
N GLN A 133 8.87 0.61 8.51
CA GLN A 133 7.72 -0.30 8.47
C GLN A 133 8.16 -1.74 8.15
N TYR A 134 9.18 -1.90 7.30
CA TYR A 134 9.80 -3.19 7.02
C TYR A 134 10.74 -3.61 8.15
N THR A 135 11.70 -2.75 8.53
CA THR A 135 12.80 -3.13 9.45
C THR A 135 12.36 -3.25 10.91
N ILE A 136 11.28 -2.59 11.29
CA ILE A 136 10.73 -2.61 12.66
C ILE A 136 9.29 -3.14 12.65
N GLY A 137 8.43 -2.57 11.81
CA GLY A 137 7.00 -2.89 11.78
C GLY A 137 6.72 -4.36 11.54
N ALA A 138 7.12 -4.87 10.37
CA ALA A 138 6.92 -6.27 10.00
C ALA A 138 7.66 -7.23 10.95
N VAL A 139 8.88 -6.90 11.36
CA VAL A 139 9.66 -7.71 12.30
C VAL A 139 8.92 -7.87 13.64
N GLU A 140 8.31 -6.79 14.16
CA GLU A 140 7.53 -6.89 15.40
C GLU A 140 6.25 -7.69 15.22
N LEU A 141 5.52 -7.51 14.10
CA LEU A 141 4.32 -8.29 13.81
C LEU A 141 4.61 -9.79 13.71
N ASN A 142 5.70 -10.16 13.05
CA ASN A 142 6.07 -11.56 12.84
C ASN A 142 6.34 -12.32 14.15
N LYS A 143 6.77 -11.65 15.23
CA LYS A 143 6.94 -12.27 16.57
C LYS A 143 5.66 -12.88 17.12
N TYR A 144 4.52 -12.32 16.74
CA TYR A 144 3.19 -12.74 17.19
C TYR A 144 2.39 -13.43 16.09
N HIS A 145 3.02 -13.79 14.98
CA HIS A 145 2.36 -14.32 13.77
C HIS A 145 1.28 -13.38 13.21
N PHE A 146 1.39 -12.10 13.48
CA PHE A 146 0.51 -11.08 12.95
C PHE A 146 0.88 -10.72 11.52
N LYS A 147 -0.14 -10.36 10.71
CA LYS A 147 0.05 -9.85 9.36
C LYS A 147 -0.39 -8.41 9.27
N GLY A 148 0.38 -7.61 8.53
CA GLY A 148 0.08 -6.20 8.26
C GLY A 148 -0.34 -5.98 6.81
N VAL A 149 -0.94 -4.83 6.56
CA VAL A 149 -1.27 -4.31 5.23
C VAL A 149 -0.43 -3.07 4.99
N PHE A 150 0.33 -3.05 3.91
CA PHE A 150 1.21 -1.93 3.57
C PHE A 150 0.65 -1.20 2.35
N PHE A 151 0.17 0.02 2.56
CA PHE A 151 -0.34 0.90 1.51
C PHE A 151 0.81 1.71 0.92
N ILE A 152 1.15 1.41 -0.33
CA ILE A 152 2.39 1.82 -0.97
C ILE A 152 2.18 3.00 -1.89
N MET A 153 2.87 4.08 -1.61
CA MET A 153 3.07 5.24 -2.46
C MET A 153 4.21 4.92 -3.43
N THR A 154 3.89 4.59 -4.70
CA THR A 154 4.87 3.97 -5.59
C THR A 154 5.99 4.90 -6.07
N ILE A 155 5.81 6.23 -6.04
CA ILE A 155 6.88 7.20 -6.29
C ILE A 155 8.05 7.08 -5.30
N ALA A 156 7.80 6.58 -4.10
CA ALA A 156 8.79 6.47 -3.04
C ALA A 156 9.69 5.23 -3.16
N LEU A 157 9.25 4.21 -3.87
CA LEU A 157 9.95 2.93 -3.98
C LEU A 157 11.42 3.09 -4.39
N ASN A 158 12.29 2.36 -3.71
CA ASN A 158 13.74 2.35 -3.91
C ASN A 158 14.45 3.68 -3.61
N LYS A 159 13.77 4.67 -3.07
CA LYS A 159 14.41 5.91 -2.60
C LYS A 159 14.99 5.72 -1.20
N LYS A 160 15.94 6.58 -0.85
CA LYS A 160 16.52 6.61 0.49
C LYS A 160 15.42 6.74 1.56
N ASN A 161 15.48 5.96 2.61
CA ASN A 161 14.54 5.87 3.74
C ASN A 161 13.18 5.21 3.42
N TYR A 162 12.95 4.78 2.18
CA TYR A 162 11.74 4.09 1.79
C TYR A 162 12.01 2.62 1.46
N MET A 163 10.97 1.80 1.50
CA MET A 163 11.08 0.39 1.13
C MET A 163 11.49 0.21 -0.33
N SER A 164 12.27 -0.82 -0.58
CA SER A 164 12.62 -1.28 -1.93
C SER A 164 11.58 -2.26 -2.47
N ALA A 165 11.58 -2.45 -3.80
CA ALA A 165 10.76 -3.47 -4.46
C ALA A 165 11.06 -4.89 -3.93
N ALA A 166 12.33 -5.19 -3.61
CA ALA A 166 12.72 -6.47 -3.02
C ALA A 166 12.08 -6.68 -1.64
N GLN A 167 12.05 -5.66 -0.79
CA GLN A 167 11.42 -5.71 0.52
C GLN A 167 9.88 -5.88 0.42
N LEU A 168 9.23 -5.24 -0.57
CA LEU A 168 7.81 -5.47 -0.80
C LEU A 168 7.52 -6.92 -1.23
N LYS A 169 8.39 -7.49 -2.07
CA LYS A 169 8.26 -8.89 -2.48
C LYS A 169 8.38 -9.82 -1.28
N GLU A 170 9.38 -9.58 -0.40
CA GLU A 170 9.61 -10.35 0.82
C GLU A 170 8.42 -10.26 1.78
N LEU A 171 7.92 -9.06 2.08
CA LEU A 171 6.70 -8.86 2.88
C LEU A 171 5.51 -9.65 2.31
N SER A 172 5.33 -9.59 0.99
CA SER A 172 4.26 -10.31 0.31
C SER A 172 4.43 -11.83 0.42
N ASP A 173 5.66 -12.36 0.30
CA ASP A 173 5.96 -13.78 0.41
C ASP A 173 5.75 -14.27 1.86
N GLU A 174 6.04 -13.44 2.85
CA GLU A 174 5.76 -13.70 4.27
C GLU A 174 4.25 -13.65 4.61
N GLY A 175 3.40 -13.27 3.68
CA GLY A 175 1.94 -13.24 3.86
C GLY A 175 1.39 -11.90 4.36
N HIS A 176 2.20 -10.84 4.38
CA HIS A 176 1.68 -9.48 4.50
C HIS A 176 1.00 -9.06 3.18
N VAL A 177 0.10 -8.09 3.25
CA VAL A 177 -0.63 -7.60 2.08
C VAL A 177 -0.02 -6.30 1.58
N ILE A 178 0.31 -6.25 0.28
CA ILE A 178 0.76 -5.04 -0.39
C ILE A 178 -0.43 -4.42 -1.11
N ALA A 179 -0.72 -3.17 -0.82
CA ALA A 179 -1.86 -2.43 -1.32
C ALA A 179 -1.44 -1.05 -1.83
N ALA A 180 -2.32 -0.34 -2.55
CA ALA A 180 -1.96 0.90 -3.22
C ALA A 180 -2.29 2.16 -2.39
N HIS A 181 -1.44 3.19 -2.51
CA HIS A 181 -1.60 4.50 -1.89
C HIS A 181 -1.30 5.64 -2.87
N THR A 182 -1.81 5.55 -4.09
CA THR A 182 -1.51 6.39 -5.24
C THR A 182 -0.06 6.29 -5.74
N TRP A 183 0.28 7.07 -6.75
CA TRP A 183 1.67 7.23 -7.19
C TRP A 183 2.40 8.29 -6.36
N ASP A 184 1.85 9.50 -6.22
CA ASP A 184 2.54 10.69 -5.70
C ASP A 184 2.03 11.21 -4.35
N HIS A 185 1.03 10.53 -3.73
CA HIS A 185 0.44 10.91 -2.45
C HIS A 185 -0.28 12.27 -2.46
N ASN A 186 -0.81 12.71 -3.61
CA ASN A 186 -1.68 13.88 -3.63
C ASN A 186 -3.11 13.55 -3.23
N ARG A 187 -3.87 14.56 -2.82
CA ARG A 187 -5.28 14.43 -2.44
C ARG A 187 -6.12 13.98 -3.64
N VAL A 188 -6.90 12.94 -3.48
CA VAL A 188 -7.70 12.34 -4.57
C VAL A 188 -8.80 13.27 -5.10
N ASP A 189 -9.30 14.21 -4.27
CA ASP A 189 -10.29 15.22 -4.65
C ASP A 189 -9.76 16.29 -5.63
N ARG A 190 -8.44 16.28 -5.88
CA ARG A 190 -7.76 17.16 -6.85
C ARG A 190 -7.48 16.47 -8.18
N TYR A 191 -7.68 15.15 -8.27
CA TYR A 191 -7.42 14.41 -9.49
C TYR A 191 -8.55 14.61 -10.51
N THR A 192 -8.14 14.62 -11.75
CA THR A 192 -9.02 14.65 -12.93
C THR A 192 -8.91 13.31 -13.68
N GLU A 193 -9.73 13.10 -14.69
CA GLU A 193 -9.68 11.86 -15.48
C GLU A 193 -8.30 11.59 -16.10
N THR A 194 -7.52 12.64 -16.38
CA THR A 194 -6.16 12.52 -16.93
C THR A 194 -5.16 11.96 -15.91
N ASP A 195 -5.47 12.03 -14.62
CA ASP A 195 -4.60 11.56 -13.55
C ASP A 195 -4.85 10.08 -13.20
N TYR A 196 -6.04 9.56 -13.48
CA TYR A 196 -6.47 8.23 -12.98
C TYR A 196 -5.57 7.09 -13.42
N GLU A 197 -5.09 7.12 -14.66
CA GLU A 197 -4.15 6.12 -15.16
C GLU A 197 -2.85 6.12 -14.35
N LYS A 198 -2.31 7.30 -14.08
CA LYS A 198 -1.06 7.48 -13.34
C LYS A 198 -1.22 7.14 -11.86
N GLU A 199 -2.33 7.54 -11.25
CA GLU A 199 -2.48 7.53 -9.79
C GLU A 199 -3.14 6.25 -9.27
N PHE A 200 -3.93 5.56 -10.10
CA PHE A 200 -4.64 4.35 -9.66
C PHE A 200 -4.23 3.10 -10.44
N VAL A 201 -4.07 3.18 -11.78
CA VAL A 201 -3.83 1.99 -12.60
C VAL A 201 -2.36 1.58 -12.56
N LYS A 202 -1.43 2.51 -12.84
CA LYS A 202 0.00 2.21 -12.85
C LYS A 202 0.56 1.73 -11.52
N PRO A 203 0.22 2.36 -10.35
CA PRO A 203 0.63 1.84 -9.05
C PRO A 203 0.18 0.41 -8.82
N LYS A 204 -1.09 0.08 -9.11
CA LYS A 204 -1.63 -1.27 -9.00
C LYS A 204 -0.81 -2.25 -9.84
N GLN A 205 -0.61 -1.97 -11.12
CA GLN A 205 0.17 -2.82 -12.05
C GLN A 205 1.63 -2.98 -11.59
N GLN A 206 2.26 -1.91 -11.11
CA GLN A 206 3.64 -1.96 -10.61
C GLN A 206 3.76 -2.86 -9.38
N LEU A 207 2.84 -2.74 -8.42
CA LEU A 207 2.83 -3.56 -7.22
C LEU A 207 2.53 -5.02 -7.54
N GLU A 208 1.61 -5.30 -8.46
CA GLU A 208 1.32 -6.64 -8.96
C GLU A 208 2.54 -7.27 -9.67
N ALA A 209 3.27 -6.49 -10.46
CA ALA A 209 4.50 -6.96 -11.11
C ALA A 209 5.61 -7.28 -10.09
N ILE A 210 5.71 -6.54 -8.99
CA ILE A 210 6.69 -6.77 -7.92
C ILE A 210 6.33 -8.02 -7.12
N THR A 211 5.08 -8.14 -6.69
CA THR A 211 4.65 -9.18 -5.74
C THR A 211 4.23 -10.48 -6.39
N GLY A 212 3.79 -10.42 -7.64
CA GLY A 212 3.13 -11.53 -8.34
C GLY A 212 1.72 -11.85 -7.82
N LYS A 213 1.14 -10.96 -7.01
CA LYS A 213 -0.20 -11.10 -6.41
C LYS A 213 -1.08 -9.90 -6.75
N PRO A 214 -2.42 -10.05 -6.76
CA PRO A 214 -3.34 -8.93 -6.97
C PRO A 214 -3.16 -7.81 -5.93
N THR A 215 -3.24 -6.57 -6.38
CA THR A 215 -3.26 -5.36 -5.53
C THR A 215 -4.69 -4.79 -5.54
N ASP A 216 -5.57 -5.37 -4.73
CA ASP A 216 -7.01 -5.14 -4.79
C ASP A 216 -7.53 -4.09 -3.80
N TYR A 217 -6.66 -3.51 -2.99
CA TYR A 217 -7.01 -2.60 -1.90
C TYR A 217 -6.28 -1.28 -2.03
N PHE A 218 -6.95 -0.21 -1.61
CA PHE A 218 -6.49 1.16 -1.73
C PHE A 218 -6.66 1.93 -0.42
N ALA A 219 -5.72 2.82 -0.07
CA ALA A 219 -5.92 3.82 0.97
C ALA A 219 -5.83 5.22 0.38
N TYR A 220 -6.71 6.10 0.84
CA TYR A 220 -6.71 7.50 0.39
C TYR A 220 -5.59 8.29 1.06
N PRO A 221 -4.75 9.02 0.31
CA PRO A 221 -3.82 9.98 0.89
C PRO A 221 -4.51 10.94 1.87
N PHE A 222 -3.88 11.19 3.02
CA PHE A 222 -4.46 11.96 4.12
C PHE A 222 -5.74 11.38 4.71
N GLY A 223 -6.14 10.18 4.29
CA GLY A 223 -7.43 9.58 4.64
C GLY A 223 -8.65 10.28 4.04
N LEU A 224 -8.46 11.23 3.12
CA LEU A 224 -9.52 12.04 2.54
C LEU A 224 -10.11 11.34 1.31
N GLU A 225 -11.28 10.77 1.50
CA GLU A 225 -12.06 10.19 0.39
C GLU A 225 -12.82 11.27 -0.41
N ASP A 226 -13.11 10.97 -1.66
CA ASP A 226 -14.06 11.71 -2.48
C ASP A 226 -15.05 10.73 -3.13
N PRO A 227 -16.35 10.85 -2.90
CA PRO A 227 -17.36 9.97 -3.50
C PRO A 227 -17.28 9.86 -5.04
N LYS A 228 -16.77 10.89 -5.72
CA LYS A 228 -16.56 10.86 -7.18
C LYS A 228 -15.51 9.81 -7.60
N ILE A 229 -14.58 9.47 -6.71
CA ILE A 229 -13.50 8.51 -6.97
C ILE A 229 -13.95 7.07 -6.73
N PHE A 230 -14.99 6.79 -5.96
CA PHE A 230 -15.43 5.43 -5.67
C PHE A 230 -15.70 4.59 -6.93
N PRO A 231 -16.51 5.04 -7.89
CA PRO A 231 -16.73 4.29 -9.13
C PRO A 231 -15.47 4.22 -10.00
N VAL A 232 -14.52 5.14 -9.86
CA VAL A 232 -13.24 5.10 -10.56
C VAL A 232 -12.38 3.96 -10.02
N LEU A 233 -12.23 3.86 -8.70
CA LEU A 233 -11.49 2.76 -8.06
C LEU A 233 -12.10 1.39 -8.39
N GLU A 234 -13.44 1.29 -8.39
CA GLU A 234 -14.15 0.08 -8.81
C GLU A 234 -13.78 -0.32 -10.25
N LYS A 235 -13.80 0.64 -11.19
CA LYS A 235 -13.41 0.42 -12.59
C LYS A 235 -11.92 0.06 -12.74
N CYS A 236 -11.04 0.58 -11.87
CA CYS A 236 -9.62 0.21 -11.83
C CYS A 236 -9.40 -1.18 -11.22
N GLY A 237 -10.44 -1.86 -10.75
CA GLY A 237 -10.36 -3.21 -10.20
C GLY A 237 -9.96 -3.29 -8.72
N TYR A 238 -10.08 -2.19 -7.96
CA TYR A 238 -9.98 -2.24 -6.51
C TYR A 238 -11.28 -2.79 -5.91
N LYS A 239 -11.17 -3.69 -4.93
CA LYS A 239 -12.31 -4.30 -4.22
C LYS A 239 -12.81 -3.41 -3.09
N ALA A 240 -11.90 -2.71 -2.42
CA ALA A 240 -12.24 -1.83 -1.30
C ALA A 240 -11.20 -0.71 -1.11
N ALA A 241 -11.62 0.37 -0.45
CA ALA A 241 -10.75 1.49 -0.11
C ALA A 241 -10.96 1.99 1.32
N TYR A 242 -9.89 2.53 1.91
CA TYR A 242 -9.75 2.85 3.32
C TYR A 242 -9.51 4.35 3.53
N GLN A 243 -10.36 4.98 4.35
CA GLN A 243 -10.21 6.36 4.81
C GLN A 243 -9.51 6.45 6.17
N LEU A 244 -9.19 7.67 6.61
CA LEU A 244 -8.70 7.96 7.97
C LEU A 244 -9.58 8.96 8.71
N VAL A 245 -10.53 9.54 8.04
CA VAL A 245 -11.45 10.51 8.64
C VAL A 245 -12.52 9.75 9.38
N GLN A 246 -12.95 10.27 10.53
CA GLN A 246 -13.96 9.63 11.37
C GLN A 246 -15.39 9.80 10.80
N TYR A 247 -15.51 9.87 9.48
CA TYR A 247 -16.81 9.92 8.83
C TYR A 247 -17.48 8.56 8.85
N LYS A 248 -18.80 8.57 8.80
CA LYS A 248 -19.57 7.35 8.56
C LYS A 248 -19.19 6.77 7.20
N ARG A 249 -19.26 5.45 7.08
CA ARG A 249 -19.12 4.81 5.77
C ARG A 249 -20.20 5.32 4.81
N ASP A 250 -19.84 5.49 3.54
CA ASP A 250 -20.78 5.90 2.50
C ASP A 250 -21.92 4.90 2.34
N SER A 251 -23.14 5.39 2.15
CA SER A 251 -24.34 4.56 2.09
C SER A 251 -24.51 3.80 0.78
N THR A 252 -23.87 4.27 -0.29
CA THR A 252 -23.91 3.64 -1.63
C THR A 252 -22.67 2.80 -1.90
N TYR A 253 -21.53 3.28 -1.44
CA TYR A 253 -20.21 2.65 -1.64
C TYR A 253 -19.50 2.31 -0.31
N PRO A 254 -20.12 1.49 0.57
CA PRO A 254 -19.56 1.23 1.91
C PRO A 254 -18.20 0.52 1.90
N LEU A 255 -17.87 -0.19 0.83
CA LEU A 255 -16.56 -0.84 0.66
C LEU A 255 -15.45 0.16 0.29
N TYR A 256 -15.81 1.31 -0.30
CA TYR A 256 -14.84 2.34 -0.68
C TYR A 256 -14.70 3.46 0.36
N SER A 257 -15.30 3.29 1.52
CA SER A 257 -15.23 4.23 2.65
C SER A 257 -14.97 3.52 3.99
N ILE A 258 -14.18 2.44 3.97
CA ILE A 258 -13.84 1.68 5.18
C ILE A 258 -13.04 2.56 6.14
N ARG A 259 -13.51 2.62 7.39
CA ARG A 259 -12.90 3.46 8.44
C ARG A 259 -11.63 2.85 8.98
N ARG A 260 -10.65 3.72 9.25
CA ARG A 260 -9.44 3.39 10.00
C ARG A 260 -9.25 4.36 11.17
N MET A 261 -8.45 3.96 12.13
CA MET A 261 -8.07 4.79 13.28
C MET A 261 -6.55 4.99 13.25
N ILE A 262 -6.10 6.25 13.18
CA ILE A 262 -4.69 6.58 13.44
C ILE A 262 -4.36 6.16 14.87
N VAL A 263 -3.20 5.55 15.05
CA VAL A 263 -2.65 5.22 16.38
C VAL A 263 -1.60 6.26 16.74
N PRO A 264 -1.91 7.24 17.61
CA PRO A 264 -0.95 8.25 18.01
C PRO A 264 0.24 7.66 18.75
N GLY A 265 1.42 8.22 18.49
CA GLY A 265 2.65 7.77 19.12
C GLY A 265 2.70 7.93 20.64
N ALA A 266 1.85 8.80 21.21
CA ALA A 266 1.74 8.96 22.66
C ALA A 266 0.96 7.85 23.38
N TRP A 267 0.27 6.98 22.65
CA TRP A 267 -0.54 5.94 23.26
C TRP A 267 0.30 4.72 23.61
N ASN A 268 0.05 4.17 24.80
CA ASN A 268 0.44 2.80 25.12
C ASN A 268 -0.63 1.82 24.65
N GLY A 269 -0.35 0.51 24.75
CA GLY A 269 -1.25 -0.54 24.31
C GLY A 269 -2.63 -0.49 24.96
N ALA A 270 -2.71 -0.21 26.27
CA ALA A 270 -3.98 -0.11 26.97
C ALA A 270 -4.84 1.07 26.48
N THR A 271 -4.22 2.22 26.27
CA THR A 271 -4.88 3.40 25.70
C THR A 271 -5.37 3.12 24.28
N MET A 272 -4.56 2.53 23.44
CA MET A 272 -4.93 2.13 22.08
C MET A 272 -6.16 1.21 22.10
N GLN A 273 -6.16 0.15 22.89
CA GLN A 273 -7.30 -0.78 22.98
C GLN A 273 -8.58 -0.11 23.51
N LYS A 274 -8.45 0.84 24.44
CA LYS A 274 -9.59 1.64 24.89
C LYS A 274 -10.23 2.40 23.74
N TRP A 275 -9.43 3.08 22.93
CA TRP A 275 -9.91 3.84 21.80
C TRP A 275 -10.45 2.94 20.67
N MET A 276 -9.83 1.77 20.41
CA MET A 276 -10.38 0.77 19.48
C MET A 276 -11.83 0.41 19.84
N LYS A 277 -12.10 0.12 21.12
CA LYS A 277 -13.44 -0.21 21.60
C LYS A 277 -14.43 0.94 21.44
N GLN A 278 -14.00 2.19 21.62
CA GLN A 278 -14.86 3.36 21.47
C GLN A 278 -15.20 3.67 20.01
N HIS A 279 -14.28 3.41 19.08
CA HIS A 279 -14.45 3.77 17.67
C HIS A 279 -15.14 2.71 16.82
N PHE A 280 -15.09 1.43 17.22
CA PHE A 280 -15.53 0.32 16.40
C PHE A 280 -16.60 -0.57 17.06
N ASN A 281 -17.09 -0.21 18.24
CA ASN A 281 -18.20 -0.89 18.90
C ASN A 281 -19.56 -0.27 18.60
#